data_9a16b4e102220de9eb7f45a52212fdb5
#
_entry.id   9a16b4e102220de9eb7f45a52212fdb5
#
_cell.length_a   1.000
_cell.length_b   1.000
_cell.length_c   1.000
_cell.angle_alpha   90.00
_cell.angle_beta   90.00
_cell.angle_gamma   90.00
#
_symmetry.space_group_name_H-M   'P 1'
#
loop_
_entity.id
_entity.type
_entity.pdbx_description
1 polymer ?
#
loop_
_entity_poly.entity_id
_entity_poly.type
_entity_poly.pdbx_seq_one_letter_code
_entity_poly.pdbx_strand_id
1 'polypeptide(L)'
;MKTNQYSGFHKLAMEQRAQEVAEFAGLTPEELEHITKPGALSDNVADKCIENVIGTYQLPMGVAMNFVIDGQERLIPMVVEEASIVAAGSNAAK
;
A
#
# COMPACT_ATOMS: atom_id res chain seq x y z
N MET A 1 -12.12 7.67 2.17
CA MET A 1 -12.66 7.77 0.79
C MET A 1 -13.57 6.59 0.49
N LYS A 2 -14.65 6.86 -0.20
CA LYS A 2 -15.65 5.83 -0.53
C LYS A 2 -15.49 5.30 -1.95
N THR A 3 -14.61 5.89 -2.72
CA THR A 3 -14.32 5.48 -4.10
C THR A 3 -12.82 5.54 -4.34
N ASN A 4 -12.32 4.69 -5.22
CA ASN A 4 -10.91 4.70 -5.61
C ASN A 4 -10.60 5.69 -6.75
N GLN A 5 -11.58 6.49 -7.14
CA GLN A 5 -11.41 7.58 -8.09
C GLN A 5 -11.19 8.88 -7.32
N TYR A 6 -9.98 9.07 -6.83
CA TYR A 6 -9.62 10.19 -5.95
C TYR A 6 -8.59 11.08 -6.63
N SER A 7 -9.05 12.17 -7.23
CA SER A 7 -8.16 13.14 -7.87
C SER A 7 -7.30 13.86 -6.82
N GLY A 8 -6.00 13.93 -7.08
CA GLY A 8 -5.09 14.60 -6.17
C GLY A 8 -4.68 13.79 -4.95
N PHE A 9 -4.93 12.50 -4.93
CA PHE A 9 -4.54 11.63 -3.81
C PHE A 9 -3.05 11.79 -3.47
N HIS A 10 -2.21 11.88 -4.48
CA HIS A 10 -0.77 12.05 -4.31
C HIS A 10 -0.37 13.37 -3.62
N LYS A 11 -1.27 14.34 -3.58
CA LYS A 11 -1.02 15.63 -2.92
C LYS A 11 -1.28 15.60 -1.42
N LEU A 12 -1.94 14.57 -0.94
CA LEU A 12 -2.16 14.39 0.49
C LEU A 12 -0.86 14.01 1.20
N ALA A 13 -0.76 14.32 2.48
CA ALA A 13 0.32 13.81 3.31
C ALA A 13 0.22 12.28 3.43
N MET A 14 1.34 11.62 3.68
CA MET A 14 1.36 10.15 3.79
C MET A 14 0.36 9.62 4.81
N GLU A 15 0.26 10.28 5.96
CA GLU A 15 -0.68 9.90 7.02
C GLU A 15 -2.13 9.99 6.56
N GLN A 16 -2.45 11.04 5.81
CA GLN A 16 -3.80 11.24 5.27
C GLN A 16 -4.11 10.18 4.21
N ARG A 17 -3.14 9.85 3.36
CA ARG A 17 -3.31 8.77 2.37
C ARG A 17 -3.61 7.44 3.06
N ALA A 18 -2.87 7.15 4.13
CA ALA A 18 -3.08 5.92 4.90
C ALA A 18 -4.49 5.86 5.50
N GLN A 19 -4.97 6.96 6.05
CA GLN A 19 -6.32 7.04 6.61
C GLN A 19 -7.39 6.83 5.54
N GLU A 20 -7.21 7.42 4.37
CA GLU A 20 -8.16 7.24 3.26
C GLU A 20 -8.21 5.79 2.78
N VAL A 21 -7.05 5.14 2.72
CA VAL A 21 -6.97 3.71 2.38
C VAL A 21 -7.68 2.88 3.44
N ALA A 22 -7.46 3.17 4.71
CA ALA A 22 -8.10 2.46 5.81
C ALA A 22 -9.63 2.58 5.74
N GLU A 23 -10.14 3.76 5.46
CA GLU A 23 -11.57 3.98 5.30
C GLU A 23 -12.14 3.17 4.13
N PHE A 24 -11.46 3.22 2.98
CA PHE A 24 -11.91 2.48 1.79
C PHE A 24 -11.91 0.97 2.01
N ALA A 25 -10.85 0.44 2.61
CA ALA A 25 -10.66 -0.99 2.80
C ALA A 25 -11.32 -1.55 4.07
N GLY A 26 -11.85 -0.67 4.93
CA GLY A 26 -12.43 -1.09 6.20
C GLY A 26 -11.40 -1.61 7.20
N LEU A 27 -10.20 -1.06 7.20
CA LEU A 27 -9.14 -1.49 8.11
C LEU A 27 -9.36 -0.93 9.52
N THR A 28 -9.11 -1.76 10.51
CA THR A 28 -9.05 -1.30 11.91
C THR A 28 -7.76 -0.50 12.14
N PRO A 29 -7.72 0.34 13.20
CA PRO A 29 -6.48 1.04 13.54
C PRO A 29 -5.28 0.10 13.72
N GLU A 30 -5.49 -1.08 14.28
CA GLU A 30 -4.43 -2.08 14.46
C GLU A 30 -3.93 -2.62 13.12
N GLU A 31 -4.84 -2.92 12.20
CA GLU A 31 -4.48 -3.39 10.88
C GLU A 31 -3.71 -2.32 10.10
N LEU A 32 -4.14 -1.07 10.19
CA LEU A 32 -3.45 0.04 9.54
C LEU A 32 -2.03 0.21 10.09
N GLU A 33 -1.85 0.02 11.40
CA GLU A 33 -0.54 0.12 12.04
C GLU A 33 0.47 -0.87 11.47
N HIS A 34 0.03 -2.07 11.11
CA HIS A 34 0.91 -3.07 10.48
C HIS A 34 1.46 -2.59 9.14
N ILE A 35 0.74 -1.73 8.46
CA ILE A 35 1.18 -1.18 7.17
C ILE A 35 2.08 0.03 7.38
N THR A 36 1.69 0.94 8.29
CA THR A 36 2.34 2.24 8.44
C THR A 36 3.55 2.24 9.34
N LYS A 37 3.67 1.26 10.24
CA LYS A 37 4.76 1.20 11.20
C LYS A 37 5.93 0.41 10.62
N PRO A 38 7.14 0.99 10.56
CA PRO A 38 8.33 0.26 10.10
C PRO A 38 8.65 -0.93 10.99
N GLY A 39 9.21 -1.99 10.40
CA GLY A 39 9.66 -3.15 11.16
C GLY A 39 8.55 -4.14 11.53
N ALA A 40 7.44 -4.15 10.81
CA ALA A 40 6.34 -5.07 11.06
C ALA A 40 6.73 -6.54 10.85
N LEU A 41 7.71 -6.83 10.00
CA LEU A 41 8.23 -8.18 9.81
C LEU A 41 9.27 -8.46 10.90
N SER A 42 8.97 -9.40 11.80
CA SER A 42 9.89 -9.75 12.88
C SER A 42 11.11 -10.53 12.36
N ASP A 43 12.24 -10.39 13.06
CA ASP A 43 13.45 -11.11 12.71
C ASP A 43 13.24 -12.62 12.71
N ASN A 44 12.48 -13.13 13.68
CA ASN A 44 12.19 -14.57 13.79
C ASN A 44 11.43 -15.11 12.57
N VAL A 45 10.47 -14.35 12.06
CA VAL A 45 9.74 -14.74 10.85
C VAL A 45 10.63 -14.60 9.61
N ALA A 46 11.37 -13.50 9.50
CA ALA A 46 12.28 -13.27 8.38
C ALA A 46 13.32 -14.40 8.26
N ASP A 47 13.86 -14.84 9.39
CA ASP A 47 14.86 -15.91 9.44
C ASP A 47 14.37 -17.24 8.83
N LYS A 48 13.07 -17.44 8.85
CA LYS A 48 12.43 -18.65 8.30
C LYS A 48 12.02 -18.52 6.84
N CYS A 49 12.08 -17.32 6.27
CA CYS A 49 11.61 -17.09 4.91
C CYS A 49 12.62 -17.51 3.85
N ILE A 50 13.90 -17.22 4.08
CA ILE A 50 14.99 -17.56 3.16
C ILE A 50 16.22 -17.96 3.98
N GLU A 51 17.26 -18.45 3.31
CA GLU A 51 18.53 -18.83 3.93
C GLU A 51 19.38 -17.61 4.25
N ASN A 52 20.22 -17.72 5.26
CA ASN A 52 21.28 -16.77 5.59
C ASN A 52 20.78 -15.34 5.86
N VAL A 53 19.62 -15.22 6.50
CA VAL A 53 19.03 -13.90 6.81
C VAL A 53 19.94 -13.12 7.77
N ILE A 54 20.23 -11.88 7.42
CA ILE A 54 21.00 -10.96 8.28
C ILE A 54 20.14 -9.78 8.76
N GLY A 55 18.92 -9.67 8.29
CA GLY A 55 18.01 -8.59 8.66
C GLY A 55 16.87 -8.46 7.67
N THR A 56 16.24 -7.30 7.63
CA THR A 56 15.15 -6.99 6.73
C THR A 56 15.46 -5.73 5.92
N TYR A 57 14.83 -5.61 4.77
CA TYR A 57 14.99 -4.45 3.90
C TYR A 57 13.63 -3.83 3.63
N GLN A 58 13.51 -2.52 3.90
CA GLN A 58 12.25 -1.81 3.70
C GLN A 58 12.11 -1.28 2.28
N LEU A 59 10.93 -1.47 1.72
CA LEU A 59 10.56 -0.91 0.42
C LEU A 59 9.30 -0.08 0.57
N PRO A 60 9.18 1.03 -0.19
CA PRO A 60 7.94 1.83 -0.19
C PRO A 60 6.77 1.02 -0.71
N MET A 61 5.60 1.19 -0.08
CA MET A 61 4.35 0.61 -0.55
C MET A 61 3.37 1.73 -0.87
N GLY A 62 2.93 1.78 -2.11
CA GLY A 62 1.87 2.68 -2.54
C GLY A 62 0.62 1.91 -2.94
N VAL A 63 -0.41 2.61 -3.36
CA VAL A 63 -1.64 2.01 -3.86
C VAL A 63 -1.97 2.56 -5.23
N ALA A 64 -2.28 1.69 -6.17
CA ALA A 64 -2.77 2.09 -7.49
C ALA A 64 -4.28 2.28 -7.43
N MET A 65 -4.72 3.34 -8.06
CA MET A 65 -6.10 3.80 -8.09
C MET A 65 -6.83 3.30 -9.33
N ASN A 66 -8.12 3.54 -9.38
CA ASN A 66 -8.99 3.41 -10.56
C ASN A 66 -9.27 1.97 -11.03
N PHE A 67 -8.73 0.95 -10.40
CA PHE A 67 -8.98 -0.43 -10.80
C PHE A 67 -10.40 -0.85 -10.47
N VAL A 68 -11.05 -1.49 -11.43
CA VAL A 68 -12.34 -2.16 -11.23
C VAL A 68 -12.14 -3.62 -11.60
N ILE A 69 -12.34 -4.53 -10.65
CA ILE A 69 -12.15 -5.96 -10.84
C ILE A 69 -13.46 -6.66 -10.50
N ASP A 70 -13.99 -7.40 -11.47
CA ASP A 70 -15.29 -8.07 -11.34
C ASP A 70 -16.41 -7.11 -10.90
N GLY A 71 -16.40 -5.90 -11.46
CA GLY A 71 -17.41 -4.88 -11.17
C GLY A 71 -17.25 -4.17 -9.84
N GLN A 72 -16.17 -4.42 -9.11
CA GLN A 72 -15.91 -3.79 -7.80
C GLN A 72 -14.65 -2.93 -7.85
N GLU A 73 -14.72 -1.75 -7.26
CA GLU A 73 -13.57 -0.88 -7.11
C GLU A 73 -12.58 -1.48 -6.12
N ARG A 74 -11.31 -1.52 -6.51
CA ARG A 74 -10.24 -2.06 -5.68
C ARG A 74 -9.07 -1.10 -5.62
N LEU A 75 -8.37 -1.12 -4.50
CA LEU A 75 -7.04 -0.51 -4.39
C LEU A 75 -6.01 -1.63 -4.55
N ILE A 76 -5.00 -1.41 -5.37
CA ILE A 76 -3.95 -2.40 -5.62
C ILE A 76 -2.67 -1.96 -4.92
N PRO A 77 -2.27 -2.62 -3.82
CA PRO A 77 -0.99 -2.32 -3.17
C PRO A 77 0.17 -2.67 -4.10
N MET A 78 1.15 -1.79 -4.14
CA MET A 78 2.36 -2.00 -4.96
C MET A 78 3.59 -1.66 -4.15
N VAL A 79 4.52 -2.59 -4.08
CA VAL A 79 5.81 -2.40 -3.40
C VAL A 79 6.87 -2.34 -4.47
N VAL A 80 7.43 -1.16 -4.69
CA VAL A 80 8.42 -0.94 -5.75
C VAL A 80 9.49 0.05 -5.28
N GLU A 81 10.67 -0.06 -5.87
CA GLU A 81 11.79 0.83 -5.59
C GLU A 81 11.89 1.99 -6.58
N GLU A 82 11.07 1.99 -7.64
CA GLU A 82 11.16 2.95 -8.72
C GLU A 82 9.95 3.90 -8.73
N ALA A 83 10.22 5.19 -8.92
CA ALA A 83 9.17 6.19 -9.07
C ALA A 83 8.33 5.95 -10.33
N SER A 84 7.10 6.45 -10.33
CA SER A 84 6.17 6.48 -11.46
C SER A 84 5.44 5.16 -11.78
N ILE A 85 5.83 4.03 -11.20
CA ILE A 85 5.17 2.74 -11.48
C ILE A 85 3.72 2.75 -10.96
N VAL A 86 3.50 3.20 -9.73
CA VAL A 86 2.16 3.28 -9.14
C VAL A 86 1.28 4.26 -9.93
N ALA A 87 1.84 5.41 -10.28
CA ALA A 87 1.13 6.43 -11.06
C ALA A 87 0.76 5.89 -12.45
N ALA A 88 1.67 5.19 -13.12
CA ALA A 88 1.42 4.60 -14.42
C ALA A 88 0.31 3.55 -14.35
N GLY A 89 0.33 2.69 -13.33
CA GLY A 89 -0.70 1.68 -13.12
C GLY A 89 -2.08 2.32 -12.91
N SER A 90 -2.15 3.32 -12.04
CA SER A 90 -3.39 4.05 -11.76
C SER A 90 -3.94 4.73 -13.01
N ASN A 91 -3.07 5.36 -13.80
CA ASN A 91 -3.46 6.05 -15.02
C ASN A 91 -3.93 5.06 -16.09
N ALA A 92 -3.27 3.93 -16.22
CA ALA A 92 -3.66 2.90 -17.19
C ALA A 92 -5.01 2.27 -16.85
N ALA A 93 -5.33 2.17 -15.55
CA ALA A 93 -6.60 1.58 -15.09
C ALA A 93 -7.78 2.54 -15.17
N LYS A 94 -7.51 3.82 -15.38
CA LYS A 94 -8.53 4.89 -15.39
C LYS A 94 -9.59 4.75 -16.49
#